data_c2ca18d6ed3f9f4c36c8ecd9afa85b81
#
_entry.id   c2ca18d6ed3f9f4c36c8ecd9afa85b81
#
_cell.length_a   1.000
_cell.length_b   1.000
_cell.length_c   1.000
_cell.angle_alpha   90.00
_cell.angle_beta   90.00
_cell.angle_gamma   90.00
#
_symmetry.space_group_name_H-M   'P 1'
#
loop_
_entity.id
_entity.type
_entity.pdbx_description
1 polymer ?
#
loop_
_entity_poly.entity_id
_entity_poly.type
_entity_poly.pdbx_seq_one_letter_code
_entity_poly.pdbx_strand_id
1 'polypeptide(L)'
;MEKKVITFDIWDTIIKRTCHPEEIKVHTLRYYYYKEYNKIKEEYRNELTLYRLRDSIEVEEYEKAREKGVDGECNFREVLATLIERTHLGTEKEKEALKKELPEYEIEREIEKTYINPLITDIFKKYDKNKKYCISDFYMPKEDLIKILNAHGLDKKFEKVYVSADIMKTKRDEGHLFEYFSEKENIKYENMIHVGDNQHSDIDMAGRYGIETIKIPNPKKYNFDINNLGNIDLKLENIKKDAKTENLAKLTRENLKEYKKSLYNQGIEFSAIAYYYIYDIIVDAVRKGYDKIYYQTREGETFIKFHEIIERNNPFPFKVPKAELIEVSRVATFAASLDEFNVQNLLRIWSQYRAQSMKALFKSLDIDIEKYDEYFKKYDIDKEMTIYEPWFNFKVTTLLQDKEFKKEIEKELKEKREKLLEYLKGKGIENKEGNKIYLVDIGWRGTIQDNLAFVLDKVHIEGGYIALFDYYNPQRENVAKRALIRDSKVTWEYVALTLTIYEMMFSSDTKSVAGYENGKAIRKGKKEEVDF
;
A
#
# COMPACT_ATOMS: atom_id res chain seq x y z
N MET A 1 -34.32 48.97 -15.33
CA MET A 1 -33.81 47.69 -15.86
C MET A 1 -33.83 46.67 -14.72
N GLU A 2 -34.53 45.57 -14.92
CA GLU A 2 -34.44 44.45 -13.96
C GLU A 2 -33.00 44.00 -13.81
N LYS A 3 -32.61 43.67 -12.59
CA LYS A 3 -31.21 43.31 -12.27
C LYS A 3 -30.92 41.92 -12.84
N LYS A 4 -30.02 41.79 -13.81
CA LYS A 4 -29.68 40.49 -14.42
C LYS A 4 -29.23 39.47 -13.37
N VAL A 5 -29.61 38.24 -13.57
CA VAL A 5 -29.16 37.07 -12.78
C VAL A 5 -27.93 36.46 -13.43
N ILE A 6 -26.97 36.02 -12.65
CA ILE A 6 -25.77 35.39 -13.17
C ILE A 6 -25.81 33.88 -12.84
N THR A 7 -25.69 33.08 -13.86
CA THR A 7 -25.56 31.61 -13.73
C THR A 7 -24.13 31.17 -14.08
N PHE A 8 -23.64 30.17 -13.41
CA PHE A 8 -22.27 29.66 -13.57
C PHE A 8 -22.32 28.18 -13.82
N ASP A 9 -21.53 27.69 -14.78
CA ASP A 9 -21.08 26.34 -14.74
C ASP A 9 -20.07 26.15 -13.61
N ILE A 10 -19.87 24.91 -13.14
CA ILE A 10 -19.00 24.61 -11.98
C ILE A 10 -17.63 24.18 -12.46
N TRP A 11 -17.56 23.12 -13.25
CA TRP A 11 -16.33 22.48 -13.62
C TRP A 11 -15.58 23.28 -14.70
N ASP A 12 -14.25 23.40 -14.50
CA ASP A 12 -13.36 24.20 -15.36
C ASP A 12 -13.74 25.70 -15.47
N THR A 13 -14.90 26.09 -14.90
CA THR A 13 -15.39 27.46 -14.80
C THR A 13 -15.11 28.04 -13.41
N ILE A 14 -15.78 27.56 -12.36
CA ILE A 14 -15.58 28.01 -10.97
C ILE A 14 -14.41 27.28 -10.32
N ILE A 15 -14.37 25.98 -10.44
CA ILE A 15 -13.33 25.10 -9.92
C ILE A 15 -12.64 24.34 -11.05
N LYS A 16 -11.35 24.11 -10.88
CA LYS A 16 -10.52 23.34 -11.80
C LYS A 16 -9.88 22.17 -11.10
N ARG A 17 -9.55 21.11 -11.85
CA ARG A 17 -8.80 19.96 -11.35
C ARG A 17 -7.30 20.11 -11.60
N THR A 18 -6.50 19.47 -10.76
CA THR A 18 -5.06 19.29 -10.96
C THR A 18 -4.72 18.01 -11.73
N CYS A 19 -5.73 17.21 -12.07
CA CYS A 19 -5.62 15.94 -12.81
C CYS A 19 -6.74 15.82 -13.85
N HIS A 20 -6.66 14.79 -14.71
CA HIS A 20 -7.74 14.46 -15.62
C HIS A 20 -8.97 13.96 -14.84
N PRO A 21 -10.22 14.30 -15.24
CA PRO A 21 -11.44 13.86 -14.53
C PRO A 21 -11.51 12.34 -14.32
N GLU A 22 -11.13 11.56 -15.32
CA GLU A 22 -11.14 10.10 -15.24
C GLU A 22 -10.17 9.52 -14.21
N GLU A 23 -9.13 10.25 -13.82
CA GLU A 23 -8.22 9.82 -12.75
C GLU A 23 -8.94 9.69 -11.40
N ILE A 24 -9.95 10.52 -11.15
CA ILE A 24 -10.76 10.45 -9.92
C ILE A 24 -11.52 9.11 -9.88
N LYS A 25 -12.19 8.76 -10.98
CA LYS A 25 -12.91 7.49 -11.10
C LYS A 25 -11.99 6.29 -10.89
N VAL A 26 -10.80 6.35 -11.50
CA VAL A 26 -9.78 5.29 -11.33
C VAL A 26 -9.31 5.19 -9.89
N HIS A 27 -9.07 6.32 -9.21
CA HIS A 27 -8.68 6.31 -7.79
C HIS A 27 -9.75 5.66 -6.90
N THR A 28 -11.03 5.94 -7.16
CA THR A 28 -12.15 5.30 -6.45
C THR A 28 -12.17 3.79 -6.65
N LEU A 29 -11.99 3.34 -7.89
CA LEU A 29 -11.96 1.91 -8.20
C LEU A 29 -10.73 1.20 -7.64
N ARG A 30 -9.57 1.85 -7.61
CA ARG A 30 -8.38 1.34 -6.93
C ARG A 30 -8.61 1.17 -5.44
N TYR A 31 -9.21 2.16 -4.80
CA TYR A 31 -9.58 2.06 -3.39
C TYR A 31 -10.47 0.84 -3.14
N TYR A 32 -11.54 0.67 -3.93
CA TYR A 32 -12.41 -0.49 -3.87
C TYR A 32 -11.66 -1.79 -4.11
N TYR A 33 -10.84 -1.86 -5.16
CA TYR A 33 -10.06 -3.03 -5.55
C TYR A 33 -9.11 -3.49 -4.44
N TYR A 34 -8.33 -2.57 -3.86
CA TYR A 34 -7.37 -2.94 -2.83
C TYR A 34 -8.04 -3.29 -1.50
N LYS A 35 -9.08 -2.56 -1.13
CA LYS A 35 -9.81 -2.78 0.11
C LYS A 35 -10.55 -4.11 0.13
N GLU A 36 -11.25 -4.43 -0.94
CA GLU A 36 -12.15 -5.59 -1.03
C GLU A 36 -11.61 -6.71 -1.93
N TYR A 37 -10.31 -6.73 -2.22
CA TYR A 37 -9.69 -7.66 -3.18
C TYR A 37 -10.16 -9.11 -3.05
N ASN A 38 -10.21 -9.65 -1.83
CA ASN A 38 -10.60 -11.04 -1.57
C ASN A 38 -12.11 -11.29 -1.73
N LYS A 39 -12.92 -10.23 -1.75
CA LYS A 39 -14.38 -10.30 -1.90
C LYS A 39 -14.87 -9.86 -3.28
N ILE A 40 -13.98 -9.43 -4.16
CA ILE A 40 -14.30 -9.16 -5.56
C ILE A 40 -14.31 -10.50 -6.30
N LYS A 41 -15.30 -10.73 -7.17
CA LYS A 41 -15.35 -11.90 -8.07
C LYS A 41 -14.09 -11.96 -8.92
N GLU A 42 -13.58 -13.15 -9.15
CA GLU A 42 -12.27 -13.38 -9.81
C GLU A 42 -12.16 -12.69 -11.17
N GLU A 43 -13.20 -12.74 -11.96
CA GLU A 43 -13.27 -12.13 -13.30
C GLU A 43 -13.13 -10.59 -13.26
N TYR A 44 -13.40 -9.94 -12.13
CA TYR A 44 -13.27 -8.49 -11.92
C TYR A 44 -12.06 -8.07 -11.09
N ARG A 45 -11.17 -9.01 -10.71
CA ARG A 45 -9.96 -8.71 -9.94
C ARG A 45 -8.86 -8.08 -10.78
N ASN A 46 -9.21 -7.01 -11.49
CA ASN A 46 -8.29 -6.20 -12.28
C ASN A 46 -8.82 -4.76 -12.34
N GLU A 47 -7.95 -3.77 -12.11
CA GLU A 47 -8.31 -2.35 -12.08
C GLU A 47 -8.95 -1.88 -13.41
N LEU A 48 -8.37 -2.29 -14.53
CA LEU A 48 -8.87 -1.92 -15.85
C LEU A 48 -10.24 -2.55 -16.14
N THR A 49 -10.46 -3.79 -15.71
CA THR A 49 -11.75 -4.47 -15.84
C THR A 49 -12.83 -3.75 -15.04
N LEU A 50 -12.52 -3.35 -13.79
CA LEU A 50 -13.45 -2.56 -12.97
C LEU A 50 -13.75 -1.20 -13.58
N TYR A 51 -12.74 -0.52 -14.13
CA TYR A 51 -12.94 0.76 -14.79
C TYR A 51 -13.85 0.62 -16.02
N ARG A 52 -13.58 -0.35 -16.91
CA ARG A 52 -14.41 -0.62 -18.08
C ARG A 52 -15.84 -1.02 -17.71
N LEU A 53 -16.01 -1.77 -16.63
CA LEU A 53 -17.34 -2.10 -16.12
C LEU A 53 -18.08 -0.84 -15.65
N ARG A 54 -17.40 0.05 -14.90
CA ARG A 54 -18.00 1.33 -14.51
C ARG A 54 -18.42 2.15 -15.71
N ASP A 55 -17.55 2.29 -16.70
CA ASP A 55 -17.83 3.01 -17.95
C ASP A 55 -19.04 2.41 -18.66
N SER A 56 -19.14 1.07 -18.78
CA SER A 56 -20.31 0.42 -19.38
C SER A 56 -21.59 0.65 -18.58
N ILE A 57 -21.54 0.67 -17.25
CA ILE A 57 -22.70 0.99 -16.41
C ILE A 57 -23.15 2.44 -16.60
N GLU A 58 -22.22 3.40 -16.70
CA GLU A 58 -22.56 4.79 -17.00
C GLU A 58 -23.29 4.89 -18.36
N VAL A 59 -22.82 4.21 -19.39
CA VAL A 59 -23.48 4.15 -20.71
C VAL A 59 -24.87 3.52 -20.62
N GLU A 60 -25.00 2.38 -19.90
CA GLU A 60 -26.30 1.74 -19.68
C GLU A 60 -27.32 2.70 -19.01
N GLU A 61 -26.89 3.48 -18.02
CA GLU A 61 -27.76 4.44 -17.33
C GLU A 61 -28.14 5.61 -18.25
N TYR A 62 -27.23 6.13 -19.09
CA TYR A 62 -27.55 7.11 -20.13
C TYR A 62 -28.60 6.60 -21.13
N GLU A 63 -28.46 5.36 -21.58
CA GLU A 63 -29.43 4.75 -22.51
C GLU A 63 -30.79 4.58 -21.86
N LYS A 64 -30.86 4.06 -20.62
CA LYS A 64 -32.09 3.93 -19.85
C LYS A 64 -32.79 5.28 -19.61
N ALA A 65 -32.04 6.34 -19.39
CA ALA A 65 -32.60 7.70 -19.25
C ALA A 65 -33.27 8.14 -20.57
N ARG A 66 -32.59 7.98 -21.70
CA ARG A 66 -33.13 8.32 -23.02
C ARG A 66 -34.37 7.49 -23.39
N GLU A 67 -34.38 6.21 -23.06
CA GLU A 67 -35.56 5.35 -23.26
C GLU A 67 -36.78 5.83 -22.47
N LYS A 68 -36.56 6.48 -21.31
CA LYS A 68 -37.62 7.12 -20.52
C LYS A 68 -38.05 8.50 -21.04
N GLY A 69 -37.44 8.97 -22.13
CA GLY A 69 -37.74 10.27 -22.74
C GLY A 69 -37.16 11.48 -21.99
N VAL A 70 -36.11 11.28 -21.18
CA VAL A 70 -35.33 12.35 -20.55
C VAL A 70 -33.93 12.43 -21.20
N ASP A 71 -33.19 13.49 -20.86
CA ASP A 71 -31.81 13.62 -21.39
C ASP A 71 -30.91 12.51 -20.85
N GLY A 72 -29.89 12.17 -21.63
CA GLY A 72 -28.93 11.15 -21.25
C GLY A 72 -28.04 11.64 -20.09
N GLU A 73 -28.39 11.23 -18.87
CA GLU A 73 -27.62 11.53 -17.67
C GLU A 73 -27.60 10.33 -16.72
N CYS A 74 -26.65 10.27 -15.82
CA CYS A 74 -26.54 9.22 -14.79
C CYS A 74 -26.24 9.81 -13.40
N ASN A 75 -26.48 9.01 -12.38
CA ASN A 75 -26.09 9.33 -11.00
C ASN A 75 -24.95 8.39 -10.58
N PHE A 76 -23.79 8.95 -10.25
CA PHE A 76 -22.60 8.17 -9.90
C PHE A 76 -22.81 7.25 -8.68
N ARG A 77 -23.70 7.61 -7.75
CA ARG A 77 -24.03 6.76 -6.60
C ARG A 77 -24.74 5.48 -7.03
N GLU A 78 -25.61 5.58 -8.03
CA GLU A 78 -26.31 4.43 -8.61
C GLU A 78 -25.34 3.59 -9.45
N VAL A 79 -24.45 4.24 -10.20
CA VAL A 79 -23.38 3.55 -10.95
C VAL A 79 -22.48 2.75 -10.03
N LEU A 80 -21.98 3.35 -8.93
CA LEU A 80 -21.15 2.66 -7.96
C LEU A 80 -21.92 1.55 -7.22
N ALA A 81 -23.18 1.78 -6.87
CA ALA A 81 -24.02 0.75 -6.27
C ALA A 81 -24.19 -0.47 -7.20
N THR A 82 -24.47 -0.23 -8.48
CA THR A 82 -24.59 -1.28 -9.50
C THR A 82 -23.26 -2.04 -9.69
N LEU A 83 -22.15 -1.33 -9.70
CA LEU A 83 -20.82 -1.93 -9.78
C LEU A 83 -20.56 -2.87 -8.59
N ILE A 84 -20.87 -2.42 -7.35
CA ILE A 84 -20.74 -3.24 -6.15
C ILE A 84 -21.61 -4.50 -6.25
N GLU A 85 -22.86 -4.36 -6.67
CA GLU A 85 -23.76 -5.51 -6.82
C GLU A 85 -23.24 -6.55 -7.83
N ARG A 86 -22.68 -6.07 -8.94
CA ARG A 86 -22.15 -6.96 -9.98
C ARG A 86 -20.87 -7.68 -9.59
N THR A 87 -20.04 -7.04 -8.75
CA THR A 87 -18.66 -7.49 -8.52
C THR A 87 -18.37 -8.04 -7.14
N HIS A 88 -19.13 -7.66 -6.09
CA HIS A 88 -18.80 -7.98 -4.70
C HIS A 88 -19.51 -9.26 -4.20
N LEU A 89 -18.74 -10.17 -3.57
CA LEU A 89 -19.22 -11.46 -3.04
C LEU A 89 -19.68 -11.40 -1.56
N GLY A 90 -19.48 -10.27 -0.90
CA GLY A 90 -19.81 -10.13 0.52
C GLY A 90 -21.32 -10.07 0.79
N THR A 91 -21.65 -9.99 2.07
CA THR A 91 -23.02 -9.88 2.59
C THR A 91 -23.68 -8.57 2.17
N GLU A 92 -25.01 -8.51 2.16
CA GLU A 92 -25.75 -7.28 1.87
C GLU A 92 -25.34 -6.13 2.81
N LYS A 93 -25.07 -6.41 4.09
CA LYS A 93 -24.58 -5.40 5.04
C LYS A 93 -23.24 -4.79 4.60
N GLU A 94 -22.33 -5.59 4.08
CA GLU A 94 -21.04 -5.12 3.57
C GLU A 94 -21.21 -4.30 2.30
N LYS A 95 -22.05 -4.76 1.37
CA LYS A 95 -22.38 -4.00 0.16
C LYS A 95 -23.00 -2.65 0.49
N GLU A 96 -23.97 -2.60 1.40
CA GLU A 96 -24.60 -1.34 1.84
C GLU A 96 -23.61 -0.37 2.51
N ALA A 97 -22.61 -0.89 3.22
CA ALA A 97 -21.53 -0.08 3.75
C ALA A 97 -20.67 0.53 2.62
N LEU A 98 -20.32 -0.27 1.62
CA LEU A 98 -19.53 0.17 0.45
C LEU A 98 -20.31 1.17 -0.42
N LYS A 99 -21.62 1.00 -0.63
CA LYS A 99 -22.47 1.95 -1.36
C LYS A 99 -22.51 3.33 -0.72
N LYS A 100 -22.26 3.43 0.57
CA LYS A 100 -22.12 4.71 1.28
C LYS A 100 -20.70 5.23 1.22
N GLU A 101 -19.72 4.37 1.37
CA GLU A 101 -18.32 4.74 1.51
C GLU A 101 -17.65 5.14 0.19
N LEU A 102 -17.87 4.40 -0.90
CA LEU A 102 -17.20 4.69 -2.17
C LEU A 102 -17.58 6.07 -2.75
N PRO A 103 -18.85 6.51 -2.73
CA PRO A 103 -19.17 7.87 -3.15
C PRO A 103 -18.50 8.94 -2.30
N GLU A 104 -18.46 8.78 -0.98
CA GLU A 104 -17.78 9.75 -0.10
C GLU A 104 -16.28 9.80 -0.39
N TYR A 105 -15.65 8.65 -0.65
CA TYR A 105 -14.25 8.61 -1.07
C TYR A 105 -14.02 9.37 -2.39
N GLU A 106 -14.90 9.21 -3.39
CA GLU A 106 -14.81 9.94 -4.65
C GLU A 106 -14.94 11.47 -4.47
N ILE A 107 -15.88 11.90 -3.62
CA ILE A 107 -16.05 13.31 -3.27
C ILE A 107 -14.79 13.86 -2.57
N GLU A 108 -14.20 13.12 -1.62
CA GLU A 108 -12.96 13.51 -0.98
C GLU A 108 -11.82 13.68 -1.97
N ARG A 109 -11.71 12.79 -2.97
CA ARG A 109 -10.71 12.92 -4.04
C ARG A 109 -10.95 14.13 -4.93
N GLU A 110 -12.21 14.43 -5.27
CA GLU A 110 -12.55 15.66 -5.99
C GLU A 110 -12.13 16.89 -5.19
N ILE A 111 -12.44 16.95 -3.90
CA ILE A 111 -12.03 18.08 -3.03
C ILE A 111 -10.51 18.22 -3.01
N GLU A 112 -9.76 17.11 -2.85
CA GLU A 112 -8.31 17.15 -2.80
C GLU A 112 -7.67 17.61 -4.12
N LYS A 113 -8.26 17.22 -5.24
CA LYS A 113 -7.71 17.48 -6.58
C LYS A 113 -8.25 18.74 -7.24
N THR A 114 -9.06 19.52 -6.56
CA THR A 114 -9.65 20.75 -7.11
C THR A 114 -9.11 22.02 -6.45
N TYR A 115 -9.22 23.11 -7.17
CA TYR A 115 -8.89 24.46 -6.70
C TYR A 115 -9.80 25.50 -7.37
N ILE A 116 -9.97 26.65 -6.74
CA ILE A 116 -10.76 27.77 -7.31
C ILE A 116 -10.03 28.30 -8.56
N ASN A 117 -10.76 28.44 -9.66
CA ASN A 117 -10.24 29.05 -10.87
C ASN A 117 -9.90 30.53 -10.63
N PRO A 118 -8.63 30.96 -10.75
CA PRO A 118 -8.28 32.37 -10.51
C PRO A 118 -9.06 33.37 -11.38
N LEU A 119 -9.44 32.96 -12.59
CA LEU A 119 -10.16 33.82 -13.55
C LEU A 119 -11.57 34.17 -13.10
N ILE A 120 -12.19 33.38 -12.19
CA ILE A 120 -13.55 33.64 -11.74
C ILE A 120 -13.64 34.80 -10.74
N THR A 121 -12.54 35.16 -10.09
CA THR A 121 -12.50 36.15 -9.01
C THR A 121 -12.97 37.54 -9.49
N ASP A 122 -12.53 37.96 -10.67
CA ASP A 122 -12.90 39.28 -11.22
C ASP A 122 -14.36 39.31 -11.68
N ILE A 123 -14.88 38.17 -12.15
CA ILE A 123 -16.30 38.02 -12.50
C ILE A 123 -17.16 38.10 -11.22
N PHE A 124 -16.77 37.44 -10.15
CA PHE A 124 -17.45 37.54 -8.86
C PHE A 124 -17.48 38.99 -8.34
N LYS A 125 -16.39 39.74 -8.47
CA LYS A 125 -16.32 41.15 -8.09
C LYS A 125 -17.23 42.01 -8.97
N LYS A 126 -17.16 41.83 -10.30
CA LYS A 126 -17.96 42.58 -11.27
C LYS A 126 -19.45 42.44 -11.00
N TYR A 127 -19.90 41.23 -10.63
CA TYR A 127 -21.31 40.91 -10.40
C TYR A 127 -21.62 40.67 -8.92
N ASP A 128 -20.92 41.33 -8.01
CA ASP A 128 -21.06 41.11 -6.57
C ASP A 128 -22.50 41.29 -6.07
N LYS A 129 -23.21 42.31 -6.59
CA LYS A 129 -24.57 42.63 -6.21
C LYS A 129 -25.67 41.83 -6.92
N ASN A 130 -25.32 40.93 -7.82
CA ASN A 130 -26.28 40.12 -8.58
C ASN A 130 -26.54 38.79 -7.87
N LYS A 131 -27.79 38.29 -7.99
CA LYS A 131 -28.07 36.90 -7.61
C LYS A 131 -27.27 35.94 -8.47
N LYS A 132 -26.67 34.94 -7.84
CA LYS A 132 -25.81 33.97 -8.48
C LYS A 132 -26.36 32.56 -8.28
N TYR A 133 -26.34 31.76 -9.34
CA TYR A 133 -26.77 30.39 -9.33
C TYR A 133 -25.71 29.51 -10.01
N CYS A 134 -25.66 28.21 -9.67
CA CYS A 134 -24.90 27.25 -10.45
C CYS A 134 -25.84 26.42 -11.31
N ILE A 135 -25.43 26.16 -12.57
CA ILE A 135 -26.13 25.29 -13.52
C ILE A 135 -25.05 24.40 -14.16
N SER A 136 -24.99 23.11 -13.80
CA SER A 136 -23.91 22.23 -14.20
C SER A 136 -24.41 20.89 -14.73
N ASP A 137 -23.85 20.47 -15.86
CA ASP A 137 -23.97 19.10 -16.33
C ASP A 137 -22.93 18.26 -15.63
N PHE A 138 -23.36 17.41 -14.70
CA PHE A 138 -22.45 16.53 -13.97
C PHE A 138 -23.16 15.35 -13.34
N TYR A 139 -22.48 14.22 -13.31
CA TYR A 139 -23.00 12.94 -12.82
C TYR A 139 -23.13 12.85 -11.28
N MET A 140 -22.58 13.82 -10.53
CA MET A 140 -22.77 13.89 -9.07
C MET A 140 -24.03 14.70 -8.73
N PRO A 141 -24.87 14.22 -7.77
CA PRO A 141 -26.00 14.98 -7.26
C PRO A 141 -25.61 16.33 -6.64
N LYS A 142 -26.54 17.26 -6.62
CA LYS A 142 -26.40 18.60 -6.04
C LYS A 142 -25.80 18.60 -4.63
N GLU A 143 -26.22 17.68 -3.77
CA GLU A 143 -25.75 17.61 -2.38
C GLU A 143 -24.24 17.33 -2.31
N ASP A 144 -23.72 16.53 -3.21
CA ASP A 144 -22.31 16.19 -3.28
C ASP A 144 -21.48 17.33 -3.88
N LEU A 145 -22.00 18.01 -4.90
CA LEU A 145 -21.37 19.23 -5.43
C LEU A 145 -21.32 20.35 -4.39
N ILE A 146 -22.34 20.49 -3.56
CA ILE A 146 -22.33 21.47 -2.46
C ILE A 146 -21.22 21.14 -1.45
N LYS A 147 -20.91 19.86 -1.15
CA LYS A 147 -19.77 19.49 -0.30
C LYS A 147 -18.45 19.99 -0.90
N ILE A 148 -18.28 19.82 -2.21
CA ILE A 148 -17.07 20.27 -2.92
C ILE A 148 -16.98 21.80 -2.91
N LEU A 149 -18.06 22.50 -3.23
CA LEU A 149 -18.11 23.96 -3.18
C LEU A 149 -17.85 24.50 -1.77
N ASN A 150 -18.39 23.84 -0.74
CA ASN A 150 -18.22 24.21 0.67
C ASN A 150 -16.75 24.07 1.11
N ALA A 151 -16.08 22.99 0.70
CA ALA A 151 -14.66 22.79 0.97
C ALA A 151 -13.76 23.93 0.43
N HIS A 152 -14.23 24.62 -0.62
CA HIS A 152 -13.58 25.80 -1.20
C HIS A 152 -14.15 27.13 -0.70
N GLY A 153 -15.08 27.13 0.27
CA GLY A 153 -15.72 28.33 0.82
C GLY A 153 -16.63 29.05 -0.17
N LEU A 154 -17.22 28.32 -1.13
CA LEU A 154 -18.03 28.86 -2.21
C LEU A 154 -19.54 28.61 -2.04
N ASP A 155 -19.96 27.76 -1.10
CA ASP A 155 -21.35 27.36 -0.86
C ASP A 155 -22.30 28.57 -0.65
N LYS A 156 -21.85 29.59 0.09
CA LYS A 156 -22.62 30.81 0.39
C LYS A 156 -22.62 31.85 -0.74
N LYS A 157 -21.95 31.58 -1.84
CA LYS A 157 -21.88 32.50 -2.99
C LYS A 157 -23.08 32.37 -3.91
N PHE A 158 -23.81 31.26 -3.83
CA PHE A 158 -24.90 30.93 -4.74
C PHE A 158 -26.20 30.76 -4.01
N GLU A 159 -27.30 31.29 -4.60
CA GLU A 159 -28.66 31.12 -4.10
C GLU A 159 -29.07 29.63 -4.15
N LYS A 160 -28.81 28.99 -5.29
CA LYS A 160 -29.09 27.56 -5.54
C LYS A 160 -28.13 26.97 -6.55
N VAL A 161 -28.03 25.65 -6.51
CA VAL A 161 -27.26 24.80 -7.45
C VAL A 161 -28.23 23.88 -8.18
N TYR A 162 -28.18 23.86 -9.48
CA TYR A 162 -28.95 23.01 -10.38
C TYR A 162 -27.99 22.05 -11.10
N VAL A 163 -28.28 20.76 -11.05
CA VAL A 163 -27.40 19.72 -11.60
C VAL A 163 -28.20 18.76 -12.46
N SER A 164 -27.63 18.39 -13.59
CA SER A 164 -28.27 17.45 -14.53
C SER A 164 -28.61 16.10 -13.92
N ALA A 165 -27.73 15.54 -13.06
CA ALA A 165 -27.97 14.26 -12.40
C ALA A 165 -29.24 14.20 -11.53
N ASP A 166 -29.66 15.33 -10.95
CA ASP A 166 -30.90 15.39 -10.13
C ASP A 166 -32.14 15.64 -10.97
N ILE A 167 -31.99 16.36 -12.09
CA ILE A 167 -33.09 16.92 -12.87
C ILE A 167 -33.37 16.05 -14.10
N MET A 168 -32.40 15.29 -14.56
CA MET A 168 -32.42 14.50 -15.79
C MET A 168 -32.68 15.39 -17.03
N LYS A 169 -32.15 16.61 -16.99
CA LYS A 169 -32.08 17.58 -18.09
C LYS A 169 -30.68 18.18 -18.11
N THR A 170 -30.11 18.35 -19.29
CA THR A 170 -28.74 18.81 -19.48
C THR A 170 -28.68 20.13 -20.24
N LYS A 171 -27.55 20.82 -20.14
CA LYS A 171 -27.23 21.96 -21.01
C LYS A 171 -26.83 21.46 -22.41
N ARG A 172 -26.10 20.33 -22.47
CA ARG A 172 -25.56 19.78 -23.73
C ARG A 172 -26.62 19.26 -24.69
N ASP A 173 -27.73 18.70 -24.16
CA ASP A 173 -28.85 18.19 -24.97
C ASP A 173 -29.89 19.30 -25.12
N GLU A 174 -29.81 20.08 -26.23
CA GLU A 174 -30.71 21.18 -26.60
C GLU A 174 -30.90 22.31 -25.54
N GLY A 175 -30.12 22.32 -24.44
CA GLY A 175 -30.17 23.35 -23.40
C GLY A 175 -31.34 23.21 -22.42
N HIS A 176 -31.93 22.03 -22.29
CA HIS A 176 -33.11 21.79 -21.45
C HIS A 176 -32.92 22.15 -19.98
N LEU A 177 -31.69 22.17 -19.46
CA LEU A 177 -31.41 22.61 -18.10
C LEU A 177 -31.56 24.13 -17.93
N PHE A 178 -31.30 24.93 -18.98
CA PHE A 178 -31.59 26.38 -18.97
C PHE A 178 -33.09 26.65 -18.99
N GLU A 179 -33.84 25.87 -19.77
CA GLU A 179 -35.31 25.95 -19.79
C GLU A 179 -35.88 25.65 -18.40
N TYR A 180 -35.49 24.51 -17.82
CA TYR A 180 -35.91 24.14 -16.47
C TYR A 180 -35.59 25.21 -15.44
N PHE A 181 -34.37 25.77 -15.47
CA PHE A 181 -33.98 26.87 -14.55
C PHE A 181 -34.84 28.13 -14.75
N SER A 182 -35.06 28.55 -15.99
CA SER A 182 -35.87 29.72 -16.32
C SER A 182 -37.29 29.58 -15.77
N GLU A 183 -37.94 28.46 -15.99
CA GLU A 183 -39.26 28.14 -15.49
C GLU A 183 -39.31 28.09 -13.95
N LYS A 184 -38.36 27.36 -13.35
CA LYS A 184 -38.33 27.12 -11.91
C LYS A 184 -38.11 28.36 -11.09
N GLU A 185 -37.26 29.29 -11.56
CA GLU A 185 -36.94 30.54 -10.91
C GLU A 185 -37.80 31.72 -11.43
N ASN A 186 -38.64 31.48 -12.44
CA ASN A 186 -39.45 32.50 -13.13
C ASN A 186 -38.59 33.68 -13.61
N ILE A 187 -37.46 33.36 -14.30
CA ILE A 187 -36.49 34.32 -14.82
C ILE A 187 -36.49 34.25 -16.33
N LYS A 188 -36.77 35.36 -17.02
CA LYS A 188 -36.67 35.41 -18.47
C LYS A 188 -35.24 35.32 -18.96
N TYR A 189 -34.99 34.66 -20.07
CA TYR A 189 -33.68 34.46 -20.68
C TYR A 189 -32.91 35.77 -20.90
N GLU A 190 -33.59 36.84 -21.32
CA GLU A 190 -33.02 38.17 -21.54
C GLU A 190 -32.44 38.80 -20.25
N ASN A 191 -32.88 38.34 -19.07
CA ASN A 191 -32.40 38.74 -17.76
C ASN A 191 -31.33 37.82 -17.17
N MET A 192 -30.79 36.91 -17.98
CA MET A 192 -29.74 35.95 -17.59
C MET A 192 -28.41 36.31 -18.23
N ILE A 193 -27.33 36.02 -17.49
CA ILE A 193 -25.96 35.94 -18.02
C ILE A 193 -25.43 34.60 -17.57
N HIS A 194 -24.96 33.76 -18.49
CA HIS A 194 -24.32 32.49 -18.18
C HIS A 194 -22.80 32.57 -18.33
N VAL A 195 -22.09 32.08 -17.35
CA VAL A 195 -20.61 32.00 -17.33
C VAL A 195 -20.19 30.54 -17.40
N GLY A 196 -19.43 30.17 -18.42
CA GLY A 196 -19.00 28.81 -18.59
C GLY A 196 -17.75 28.69 -19.48
N ASP A 197 -17.16 27.51 -19.55
CA ASP A 197 -15.96 27.26 -20.35
C ASP A 197 -16.23 26.46 -21.63
N ASN A 198 -17.29 25.63 -21.62
CA ASN A 198 -17.62 24.75 -22.73
C ASN A 198 -18.34 25.50 -23.86
N GLN A 199 -17.75 25.45 -25.09
CA GLN A 199 -18.30 26.15 -26.23
C GLN A 199 -19.72 25.69 -26.55
N HIS A 200 -19.96 24.37 -26.56
CA HIS A 200 -21.26 23.81 -26.92
C HIS A 200 -22.30 24.04 -25.83
N SER A 201 -22.07 23.49 -24.63
CA SER A 201 -23.10 23.47 -23.58
C SER A 201 -23.35 24.85 -22.92
N ASP A 202 -22.27 25.65 -22.74
CA ASP A 202 -22.42 26.91 -22.00
C ASP A 202 -22.60 28.15 -22.89
N ILE A 203 -22.05 28.10 -24.12
CA ILE A 203 -22.09 29.25 -25.00
C ILE A 203 -23.16 29.08 -26.09
N ASP A 204 -23.07 28.01 -26.86
CA ASP A 204 -23.95 27.84 -28.02
C ASP A 204 -25.39 27.51 -27.57
N MET A 205 -25.55 26.59 -26.61
CA MET A 205 -26.90 26.23 -26.11
C MET A 205 -27.54 27.38 -25.36
N ALA A 206 -26.84 28.08 -24.46
CA ALA A 206 -27.34 29.27 -23.79
C ALA A 206 -27.74 30.39 -24.81
N GLY A 207 -26.91 30.57 -25.84
CA GLY A 207 -27.15 31.55 -26.92
C GLY A 207 -28.42 31.27 -27.72
N ARG A 208 -28.81 29.98 -27.93
CA ARG A 208 -30.07 29.61 -28.59
C ARG A 208 -31.31 30.16 -27.89
N TYR A 209 -31.24 30.29 -26.55
CA TYR A 209 -32.32 30.90 -25.75
C TYR A 209 -32.18 32.42 -25.61
N GLY A 210 -31.18 33.03 -26.23
CA GLY A 210 -30.93 34.49 -26.11
C GLY A 210 -30.32 34.89 -24.76
N ILE A 211 -29.71 33.95 -24.04
CA ILE A 211 -28.97 34.21 -22.80
C ILE A 211 -27.63 34.85 -23.16
N GLU A 212 -27.29 35.95 -22.48
CA GLU A 212 -25.96 36.54 -22.60
C GLU A 212 -24.90 35.61 -22.01
N THR A 213 -23.78 35.42 -22.68
CA THR A 213 -22.75 34.46 -22.25
C THR A 213 -21.40 35.10 -22.00
N ILE A 214 -20.67 34.58 -21.02
CA ILE A 214 -19.29 34.94 -20.74
C ILE A 214 -18.47 33.67 -20.76
N LYS A 215 -17.59 33.56 -21.77
CA LYS A 215 -16.71 32.38 -21.91
C LYS A 215 -15.46 32.48 -21.04
N ILE A 216 -15.21 31.46 -20.23
CA ILE A 216 -13.97 31.29 -19.47
C ILE A 216 -12.97 30.52 -20.33
N PRO A 217 -11.73 31.00 -20.51
CA PRO A 217 -10.70 30.25 -21.21
C PRO A 217 -10.33 28.97 -20.44
N ASN A 218 -10.40 27.83 -21.11
CA ASN A 218 -10.00 26.54 -20.56
C ASN A 218 -9.04 25.82 -21.52
N PRO A 219 -7.74 26.15 -21.51
CA PRO A 219 -6.77 25.40 -22.28
C PRO A 219 -6.67 23.98 -21.74
N LYS A 220 -6.88 22.98 -22.60
CA LYS A 220 -6.74 21.55 -22.24
C LYS A 220 -5.35 21.27 -21.68
N LYS A 221 -5.26 20.50 -20.63
CA LYS A 221 -4.04 20.38 -19.84
C LYS A 221 -3.55 18.94 -19.60
N TYR A 222 -4.41 17.95 -19.73
CA TYR A 222 -4.08 16.60 -19.27
C TYR A 222 -4.31 15.61 -20.39
N ASN A 223 -3.30 14.77 -20.65
CA ASN A 223 -3.44 13.59 -21.46
C ASN A 223 -3.80 12.44 -20.54
N PHE A 224 -4.97 11.87 -20.73
CA PHE A 224 -5.41 10.67 -20.06
C PHE A 224 -5.24 9.48 -21.01
N ASP A 225 -4.47 8.50 -20.60
CA ASP A 225 -4.36 7.22 -21.30
C ASP A 225 -4.71 6.10 -20.33
N ILE A 226 -5.89 5.54 -20.53
CA ILE A 226 -6.40 4.43 -19.74
C ILE A 226 -5.47 3.20 -19.76
N ASN A 227 -4.76 2.98 -20.87
CA ASN A 227 -3.82 1.87 -20.98
C ASN A 227 -2.61 2.06 -20.06
N ASN A 228 -2.29 3.31 -19.70
CA ASN A 228 -1.27 3.62 -18.70
C ASN A 228 -1.75 3.45 -17.26
N LEU A 229 -3.05 3.42 -17.01
CA LEU A 229 -3.64 3.27 -15.68
C LEU A 229 -3.84 1.81 -15.26
N GLY A 230 -4.23 0.97 -16.20
CA GLY A 230 -4.34 -0.49 -16.01
C GLY A 230 -3.00 -1.18 -15.80
N ASN A 231 -1.92 -0.39 -15.83
CA ASN A 231 -0.57 -0.91 -15.93
C ASN A 231 0.18 -1.03 -14.61
N ILE A 232 -0.41 -0.79 -13.42
CA ILE A 232 0.35 -1.06 -12.21
C ILE A 232 0.47 -2.58 -12.01
N ASP A 233 -0.60 -3.34 -12.06
CA ASP A 233 -0.50 -4.81 -11.98
C ASP A 233 0.18 -5.40 -13.21
N LEU A 234 -0.05 -4.86 -14.41
CA LEU A 234 0.66 -5.26 -15.62
C LEU A 234 2.11 -4.76 -15.63
N LYS A 235 2.41 -3.57 -15.11
CA LYS A 235 3.78 -3.11 -14.86
C LYS A 235 4.43 -3.96 -13.78
N LEU A 236 3.72 -4.35 -12.72
CA LEU A 236 4.18 -5.26 -11.69
C LEU A 236 4.40 -6.67 -12.25
N GLU A 237 3.51 -7.16 -13.12
CA GLU A 237 3.69 -8.43 -13.84
C GLU A 237 4.79 -8.36 -14.89
N ASN A 238 4.92 -7.25 -15.59
CA ASN A 238 5.99 -7.03 -16.55
C ASN A 238 7.32 -6.81 -15.83
N ILE A 239 7.36 -6.11 -14.70
CA ILE A 239 8.54 -6.01 -13.84
C ILE A 239 8.86 -7.39 -13.23
N LYS A 240 7.88 -8.21 -12.84
CA LYS A 240 8.10 -9.61 -12.46
C LYS A 240 8.64 -10.44 -13.62
N LYS A 241 8.19 -10.21 -14.83
CA LYS A 241 8.73 -10.83 -16.05
C LYS A 241 10.10 -10.23 -16.41
N ASP A 242 10.28 -8.94 -16.26
CA ASP A 242 11.47 -8.18 -16.63
C ASP A 242 12.55 -8.21 -15.55
N ALA A 243 12.21 -8.45 -14.27
CA ALA A 243 13.17 -8.86 -13.25
C ALA A 243 13.82 -10.23 -13.58
N LYS A 244 13.23 -10.99 -14.50
CA LYS A 244 13.81 -12.17 -15.13
C LYS A 244 14.69 -11.86 -16.35
N THR A 245 14.79 -10.62 -16.78
CA THR A 245 15.47 -10.24 -18.01
C THR A 245 16.31 -8.97 -17.82
N GLU A 246 17.34 -8.81 -18.65
CA GLU A 246 18.23 -7.62 -18.73
C GLU A 246 17.49 -6.30 -18.93
N ASN A 247 16.17 -6.30 -19.10
CA ASN A 247 15.38 -5.13 -19.48
C ASN A 247 15.18 -4.11 -18.36
N LEU A 248 15.11 -4.52 -17.08
CA LEU A 248 15.01 -3.55 -15.98
C LEU A 248 16.29 -2.72 -15.86
N ALA A 249 17.44 -3.37 -15.93
CA ALA A 249 18.74 -2.72 -15.99
C ALA A 249 18.87 -1.83 -17.24
N LYS A 250 18.30 -2.25 -18.37
CA LYS A 250 18.29 -1.49 -19.63
C LYS A 250 17.39 -0.25 -19.54
N LEU A 251 16.17 -0.37 -19.00
CA LEU A 251 15.26 0.77 -18.78
C LEU A 251 15.87 1.81 -17.82
N THR A 252 16.52 1.34 -16.76
CA THR A 252 17.22 2.22 -15.81
C THR A 252 18.42 2.89 -16.48
N ARG A 253 19.21 2.17 -17.28
CA ARG A 253 20.36 2.72 -18.04
C ARG A 253 19.93 3.71 -19.13
N GLU A 254 18.83 3.47 -19.83
CA GLU A 254 18.31 4.36 -20.88
C GLU A 254 17.81 5.70 -20.33
N ASN A 255 17.25 5.69 -19.13
CA ASN A 255 16.81 6.90 -18.44
C ASN A 255 17.96 7.66 -17.74
N LEU A 256 19.14 7.04 -17.59
CA LEU A 256 20.27 7.57 -16.83
C LEU A 256 21.52 7.75 -17.70
N LYS A 257 21.37 8.13 -18.97
CA LYS A 257 22.42 8.24 -19.98
C LYS A 257 23.64 9.12 -19.61
N GLU A 258 23.57 9.90 -18.53
CA GLU A 258 24.62 10.85 -18.16
C GLU A 258 25.53 10.42 -17.00
N TYR A 259 25.27 9.27 -16.34
CA TYR A 259 26.08 8.87 -15.18
C TYR A 259 27.19 7.89 -15.56
N LYS A 260 28.45 8.29 -15.25
CA LYS A 260 29.65 7.46 -15.47
C LYS A 260 29.56 6.14 -14.68
N LYS A 261 30.14 5.07 -15.23
CA LYS A 261 30.24 3.74 -14.61
C LYS A 261 30.91 3.83 -13.23
N SER A 262 30.13 3.80 -12.17
CA SER A 262 30.56 3.79 -10.77
C SER A 262 29.67 2.86 -9.96
N LEU A 263 30.03 2.54 -8.73
CA LEU A 263 29.20 1.82 -7.76
C LEU A 263 27.82 2.48 -7.59
N TYR A 264 27.74 3.80 -7.80
CA TYR A 264 26.49 4.54 -7.82
C TYR A 264 25.50 4.03 -8.88
N ASN A 265 25.96 3.61 -10.07
CA ASN A 265 25.09 3.04 -11.10
C ASN A 265 24.52 1.68 -10.70
N GLN A 266 25.30 0.87 -9.98
CA GLN A 266 24.82 -0.38 -9.42
C GLN A 266 23.75 -0.13 -8.36
N GLY A 267 23.94 0.85 -7.48
CA GLY A 267 22.94 1.30 -6.51
C GLY A 267 21.63 1.70 -7.17
N ILE A 268 21.66 2.41 -8.28
CA ILE A 268 20.47 2.80 -9.04
C ILE A 268 19.76 1.57 -9.63
N GLU A 269 20.48 0.60 -10.18
CA GLU A 269 19.88 -0.63 -10.72
C GLU A 269 19.19 -1.45 -9.60
N PHE A 270 19.86 -1.59 -8.46
CA PHE A 270 19.27 -2.27 -7.30
C PHE A 270 18.14 -1.49 -6.62
N SER A 271 18.15 -0.15 -6.70
CA SER A 271 17.10 0.68 -6.14
C SER A 271 15.72 0.41 -6.76
N ALA A 272 15.68 0.09 -8.06
CA ALA A 272 14.44 -0.28 -8.73
C ALA A 272 13.84 -1.56 -8.15
N ILE A 273 14.68 -2.57 -7.84
CA ILE A 273 14.25 -3.83 -7.22
C ILE A 273 13.73 -3.56 -5.80
N ALA A 274 14.47 -2.76 -5.01
CA ALA A 274 14.07 -2.41 -3.65
C ALA A 274 12.77 -1.61 -3.62
N TYR A 275 12.66 -0.59 -4.49
CA TYR A 275 11.42 0.21 -4.59
C TYR A 275 10.22 -0.66 -4.93
N TYR A 276 10.37 -1.51 -5.94
CA TYR A 276 9.33 -2.43 -6.35
C TYR A 276 8.96 -3.43 -5.25
N TYR A 277 9.96 -4.01 -4.59
CA TYR A 277 9.74 -4.92 -3.47
C TYR A 277 8.93 -4.26 -2.34
N ILE A 278 9.32 -3.06 -1.92
CA ILE A 278 8.62 -2.35 -0.85
C ILE A 278 7.21 -1.91 -1.30
N TYR A 279 7.05 -1.52 -2.56
CA TYR A 279 5.73 -1.25 -3.13
C TYR A 279 4.81 -2.48 -3.04
N ASP A 280 5.28 -3.66 -3.47
CA ASP A 280 4.53 -4.93 -3.41
C ASP A 280 4.21 -5.34 -1.96
N ILE A 281 5.13 -5.13 -1.02
CA ILE A 281 4.91 -5.34 0.42
C ILE A 281 3.80 -4.43 0.96
N ILE A 282 3.81 -3.16 0.62
CA ILE A 282 2.78 -2.19 1.07
C ILE A 282 1.40 -2.62 0.55
N VAL A 283 1.31 -2.97 -0.73
CA VAL A 283 0.05 -3.44 -1.33
C VAL A 283 -0.46 -4.71 -0.64
N ASP A 284 0.41 -5.70 -0.41
CA ASP A 284 0.03 -6.94 0.27
C ASP A 284 -0.40 -6.70 1.72
N ALA A 285 0.31 -5.84 2.44
CA ALA A 285 -0.03 -5.49 3.82
C ALA A 285 -1.43 -4.84 3.90
N VAL A 286 -1.73 -3.90 3.00
CA VAL A 286 -3.06 -3.27 2.94
C VAL A 286 -4.15 -4.27 2.58
N ARG A 287 -3.94 -5.12 1.57
CA ARG A 287 -4.88 -6.19 1.18
C ARG A 287 -5.21 -7.15 2.33
N LYS A 288 -4.24 -7.36 3.23
CA LYS A 288 -4.40 -8.23 4.42
C LYS A 288 -4.82 -7.47 5.68
N GLY A 289 -5.06 -6.16 5.56
CA GLY A 289 -5.54 -5.30 6.65
C GLY A 289 -4.49 -5.07 7.75
N TYR A 290 -3.23 -4.87 7.37
CA TYR A 290 -2.16 -4.42 8.27
C TYR A 290 -2.00 -2.90 8.15
N ASP A 291 -1.96 -2.23 9.29
CA ASP A 291 -1.73 -0.78 9.41
C ASP A 291 -0.29 -0.42 9.77
N LYS A 292 0.52 -1.43 10.06
CA LYS A 292 1.95 -1.31 10.39
C LYS A 292 2.77 -2.45 9.78
N ILE A 293 3.97 -2.10 9.29
CA ILE A 293 4.95 -3.02 8.72
C ILE A 293 6.24 -2.89 9.52
N TYR A 294 6.78 -4.03 9.99
CA TYR A 294 8.01 -4.10 10.75
C TYR A 294 9.17 -4.59 9.87
N TYR A 295 10.17 -3.74 9.71
CA TYR A 295 11.37 -4.03 8.94
C TYR A 295 12.46 -4.58 9.86
N GLN A 296 13.01 -5.75 9.53
CA GLN A 296 14.02 -6.41 10.33
C GLN A 296 15.41 -5.80 10.07
N THR A 297 16.21 -5.55 11.13
CA THR A 297 17.62 -5.19 10.97
C THR A 297 18.38 -6.35 10.30
N ARG A 298 19.38 -6.11 9.48
CA ARG A 298 20.11 -4.90 9.10
C ARG A 298 19.53 -4.25 7.83
N GLU A 299 19.10 -5.07 6.91
CA GLU A 299 18.61 -4.71 5.58
C GLU A 299 17.34 -3.84 5.66
N GLY A 300 16.54 -4.06 6.69
CA GLY A 300 15.37 -3.25 6.98
C GLY A 300 15.64 -1.77 7.18
N GLU A 301 16.86 -1.39 7.63
CA GLU A 301 17.27 0.01 7.74
C GLU A 301 17.36 0.70 6.37
N THR A 302 17.69 -0.05 5.32
CA THR A 302 17.66 0.43 3.95
C THR A 302 16.24 0.42 3.41
N PHE A 303 15.48 -0.65 3.62
CA PHE A 303 14.11 -0.78 3.14
C PHE A 303 13.15 0.28 3.70
N ILE A 304 13.33 0.69 4.95
CA ILE A 304 12.55 1.80 5.55
C ILE A 304 12.71 3.08 4.75
N LYS A 305 13.90 3.39 4.24
CA LYS A 305 14.11 4.60 3.42
C LYS A 305 13.28 4.58 2.12
N PHE A 306 13.15 3.41 1.49
CA PHE A 306 12.26 3.24 0.33
C PHE A 306 10.79 3.36 0.72
N HIS A 307 10.40 2.81 1.88
CA HIS A 307 9.05 2.96 2.40
C HIS A 307 8.69 4.44 2.63
N GLU A 308 9.57 5.20 3.27
CA GLU A 308 9.41 6.65 3.52
C GLU A 308 9.30 7.46 2.22
N ILE A 309 10.04 7.06 1.17
CA ILE A 309 9.92 7.68 -0.16
C ILE A 309 8.54 7.40 -0.75
N ILE A 310 8.06 6.18 -0.66
CA ILE A 310 6.73 5.78 -1.15
C ILE A 310 5.65 6.50 -0.33
N GLU A 311 5.75 6.54 0.99
CA GLU A 311 4.80 7.23 1.87
C GLU A 311 4.71 8.73 1.55
N ARG A 312 5.86 9.39 1.36
CA ARG A 312 5.94 10.83 1.04
C ARG A 312 5.30 11.17 -0.30
N ASN A 313 5.51 10.33 -1.31
CA ASN A 313 4.99 10.55 -2.65
C ASN A 313 3.61 9.90 -2.86
N ASN A 314 3.19 9.06 -1.97
CA ASN A 314 1.99 8.23 -1.91
C ASN A 314 1.34 7.96 -3.28
N PRO A 315 1.81 6.94 -4.04
CA PRO A 315 1.23 6.60 -5.34
C PRO A 315 -0.12 5.86 -5.22
N PHE A 316 -0.60 5.62 -4.00
CA PHE A 316 -1.78 4.83 -3.70
C PHE A 316 -2.99 5.70 -3.38
N PRO A 317 -4.21 5.19 -3.61
CA PRO A 317 -5.45 5.83 -3.19
C PRO A 317 -5.78 5.61 -1.69
N PHE A 318 -4.86 5.07 -0.92
CA PHE A 318 -5.02 4.77 0.50
C PHE A 318 -3.81 5.27 1.32
N LYS A 319 -4.01 5.36 2.62
CA LYS A 319 -2.92 5.68 3.54
C LYS A 319 -1.93 4.51 3.61
N VAL A 320 -0.66 4.81 3.37
CA VAL A 320 0.43 3.83 3.51
C VAL A 320 0.51 3.36 4.97
N PRO A 321 0.63 2.03 5.23
CA PRO A 321 0.87 1.51 6.57
C PRO A 321 2.13 2.13 7.19
N LYS A 322 2.16 2.30 8.50
CA LYS A 322 3.34 2.84 9.19
C LYS A 322 4.52 1.87 9.10
N ALA A 323 5.71 2.39 8.82
CA ALA A 323 6.95 1.63 8.90
C ALA A 323 7.56 1.71 10.28
N GLU A 324 8.08 0.60 10.79
CA GLU A 324 8.85 0.56 12.03
C GLU A 324 10.01 -0.41 11.93
N LEU A 325 11.19 -0.01 12.43
CA LEU A 325 12.34 -0.88 12.52
C LEU A 325 12.19 -1.81 13.73
N ILE A 326 12.33 -3.12 13.49
CA ILE A 326 12.44 -4.14 14.52
C ILE A 326 13.88 -4.67 14.55
N GLU A 327 14.53 -4.50 15.70
CA GLU A 327 15.92 -4.86 15.90
C GLU A 327 16.00 -6.32 16.36
N VAL A 328 16.18 -7.22 15.42
CA VAL A 328 16.21 -8.67 15.63
C VAL A 328 17.40 -9.29 14.89
N SER A 329 17.81 -10.46 15.32
CA SER A 329 18.81 -11.29 14.63
C SER A 329 18.54 -12.76 14.88
N ARG A 330 19.16 -13.63 14.09
CA ARG A 330 19.08 -15.08 14.32
C ARG A 330 19.55 -15.48 15.72
N VAL A 331 20.66 -14.94 16.19
CA VAL A 331 21.23 -15.22 17.52
C VAL A 331 20.29 -14.77 18.64
N ALA A 332 19.81 -13.53 18.59
CA ALA A 332 18.97 -12.96 19.63
C ALA A 332 17.57 -13.61 19.70
N THR A 333 17.06 -14.08 18.57
CA THR A 333 15.73 -14.72 18.53
C THR A 333 15.77 -16.23 18.72
N PHE A 334 16.84 -16.92 18.32
CA PHE A 334 16.92 -18.37 18.43
C PHE A 334 16.93 -18.83 19.89
N ALA A 335 17.82 -18.31 20.71
CA ALA A 335 17.88 -18.65 22.13
C ALA A 335 16.54 -18.39 22.85
N ALA A 336 15.92 -17.22 22.59
CA ALA A 336 14.62 -16.87 23.16
C ALA A 336 13.46 -17.77 22.67
N SER A 337 13.63 -18.45 21.53
CA SER A 337 12.62 -19.33 20.94
C SER A 337 12.64 -20.77 21.48
N LEU A 338 13.66 -21.10 22.27
CA LEU A 338 13.79 -22.44 22.88
C LEU A 338 13.03 -22.45 24.22
N ASP A 339 12.02 -23.28 24.35
CA ASP A 339 11.29 -23.55 25.60
C ASP A 339 11.96 -24.65 26.41
N GLU A 340 12.55 -25.63 25.74
CA GLU A 340 13.33 -26.71 26.34
C GLU A 340 14.69 -26.87 25.64
N PHE A 341 15.71 -27.21 26.41
CA PHE A 341 17.04 -27.51 25.91
C PHE A 341 17.18 -29.02 25.61
N ASN A 342 16.69 -29.44 24.46
CA ASN A 342 16.69 -30.84 24.04
C ASN A 342 17.06 -31.00 22.58
N VAL A 343 17.30 -32.26 22.14
CA VAL A 343 17.68 -32.58 20.76
C VAL A 343 16.68 -32.05 19.75
N GLN A 344 15.38 -32.20 20.00
CA GLN A 344 14.31 -31.80 19.08
C GLN A 344 14.35 -30.31 18.78
N ASN A 345 14.49 -29.49 19.80
CA ASN A 345 14.57 -28.03 19.63
C ASN A 345 15.90 -27.60 19.00
N LEU A 346 17.01 -28.27 19.34
CA LEU A 346 18.31 -27.98 18.77
C LEU A 346 18.47 -28.44 17.32
N LEU A 347 17.66 -29.38 16.83
CA LEU A 347 17.62 -29.73 15.41
C LEU A 347 17.28 -28.55 14.51
N ARG A 348 16.63 -27.52 15.01
CA ARG A 348 16.35 -26.27 14.26
C ARG A 348 17.63 -25.52 13.87
N ILE A 349 18.76 -25.71 14.59
CA ILE A 349 20.05 -25.16 14.22
C ILE A 349 20.96 -26.26 13.61
N TRP A 350 20.92 -27.47 14.16
CA TRP A 350 21.74 -28.57 13.68
C TRP A 350 21.37 -29.03 12.27
N SER A 351 20.13 -28.91 11.85
CA SER A 351 19.73 -29.16 10.45
C SER A 351 20.41 -28.20 9.46
N GLN A 352 20.82 -27.03 9.92
CA GLN A 352 21.59 -26.07 9.12
C GLN A 352 23.11 -26.33 9.19
N TYR A 353 23.60 -26.82 10.34
CA TYR A 353 25.01 -27.05 10.62
C TYR A 353 25.21 -28.47 11.14
N ARG A 354 25.34 -29.44 10.21
CA ARG A 354 25.46 -30.85 10.56
C ARG A 354 26.75 -31.20 11.32
N ALA A 355 27.76 -30.35 11.24
CA ALA A 355 29.03 -30.48 11.97
C ALA A 355 29.23 -29.21 12.82
N GLN A 356 29.17 -29.31 14.14
CA GLN A 356 29.26 -28.20 15.04
C GLN A 356 29.92 -28.59 16.36
N SER A 357 30.76 -27.71 16.92
CA SER A 357 31.27 -27.85 18.28
C SER A 357 30.26 -27.33 19.29
N MET A 358 30.37 -27.77 20.54
CA MET A 358 29.54 -27.24 21.63
C MET A 358 29.77 -25.73 21.84
N LYS A 359 31.01 -25.27 21.67
CA LYS A 359 31.35 -23.85 21.70
C LYS A 359 30.64 -23.06 20.62
N ALA A 360 30.57 -23.57 19.40
CA ALA A 360 29.83 -22.92 18.31
C ALA A 360 28.32 -22.93 18.54
N LEU A 361 27.76 -23.98 19.13
CA LEU A 361 26.35 -24.02 19.57
C LEU A 361 26.07 -22.94 20.60
N PHE A 362 26.86 -22.87 21.69
CA PHE A 362 26.66 -21.88 22.75
C PHE A 362 26.86 -20.45 22.25
N LYS A 363 27.79 -20.23 21.34
CA LYS A 363 27.94 -18.94 20.64
C LYS A 363 26.66 -18.58 19.85
N SER A 364 26.02 -19.55 19.21
CA SER A 364 24.76 -19.33 18.48
C SER A 364 23.58 -18.98 19.40
N LEU A 365 23.69 -19.29 20.70
CA LEU A 365 22.73 -18.96 21.75
C LEU A 365 23.09 -17.68 22.51
N ASP A 366 24.26 -17.08 22.23
CA ASP A 366 24.87 -16.01 23.05
C ASP A 366 24.88 -16.38 24.54
N ILE A 367 25.29 -17.61 24.84
CA ILE A 367 25.48 -18.15 26.19
C ILE A 367 26.97 -18.39 26.42
N ASP A 368 27.48 -17.98 27.57
CA ASP A 368 28.86 -18.22 27.97
C ASP A 368 29.06 -19.66 28.35
N ILE A 369 29.74 -20.40 27.49
CA ILE A 369 30.01 -21.85 27.67
C ILE A 369 30.86 -22.13 28.88
N GLU A 370 31.74 -21.22 29.32
CA GLU A 370 32.68 -21.44 30.43
C GLU A 370 31.95 -21.68 31.77
N LYS A 371 30.73 -21.17 31.91
CA LYS A 371 29.86 -21.43 33.07
C LYS A 371 29.52 -22.94 33.23
N TYR A 372 29.65 -23.70 32.17
CA TYR A 372 29.22 -25.11 32.10
C TYR A 372 30.38 -26.08 31.98
N ASP A 373 31.62 -25.63 32.22
CA ASP A 373 32.84 -26.43 32.08
C ASP A 373 32.84 -27.74 32.89
N GLU A 374 32.24 -27.73 34.10
CA GLU A 374 32.13 -28.91 34.95
C GLU A 374 31.27 -30.00 34.29
N TYR A 375 30.20 -29.62 33.60
CA TYR A 375 29.37 -30.57 32.88
C TYR A 375 30.09 -31.17 31.68
N PHE A 376 30.83 -30.38 30.92
CA PHE A 376 31.63 -30.88 29.79
C PHE A 376 32.71 -31.85 30.24
N LYS A 377 33.38 -31.57 31.35
CA LYS A 377 34.34 -32.49 31.99
C LYS A 377 33.67 -33.76 32.47
N LYS A 378 32.50 -33.65 33.14
CA LYS A 378 31.73 -34.80 33.64
C LYS A 378 31.35 -35.79 32.56
N TYR A 379 31.02 -35.29 31.38
CA TYR A 379 30.61 -36.15 30.23
C TYR A 379 31.72 -36.39 29.22
N ASP A 380 32.95 -35.99 29.53
CA ASP A 380 34.15 -36.15 28.67
C ASP A 380 33.86 -35.60 27.25
N ILE A 381 33.37 -34.36 27.16
CA ILE A 381 33.11 -33.63 25.92
C ILE A 381 34.14 -32.53 25.78
N ASP A 382 34.93 -32.58 24.69
CA ASP A 382 35.75 -31.44 24.28
C ASP A 382 34.85 -30.40 23.58
N LYS A 383 34.68 -29.25 24.25
CA LYS A 383 33.79 -28.19 23.76
C LYS A 383 34.26 -27.52 22.48
N GLU A 384 35.55 -27.59 22.15
CA GLU A 384 36.14 -27.06 20.90
C GLU A 384 36.02 -28.04 19.74
N MET A 385 35.92 -29.33 20.03
CA MET A 385 35.89 -30.37 19.01
C MET A 385 34.62 -30.28 18.18
N THR A 386 34.78 -30.26 16.86
CA THR A 386 33.64 -30.35 15.93
C THR A 386 33.07 -31.76 15.93
N ILE A 387 31.80 -31.88 16.24
CA ILE A 387 31.06 -33.15 16.27
C ILE A 387 30.15 -33.19 15.04
N TYR A 388 30.28 -34.24 14.24
CA TYR A 388 29.36 -34.47 13.11
C TYR A 388 28.07 -35.08 13.64
N GLU A 389 26.93 -34.56 13.21
CA GLU A 389 25.59 -34.96 13.66
C GLU A 389 25.52 -35.08 15.20
N PRO A 390 25.65 -33.95 15.96
CA PRO A 390 25.70 -33.96 17.42
C PRO A 390 24.53 -34.68 18.08
N TRP A 391 23.37 -34.71 17.42
CA TRP A 391 22.15 -35.38 17.89
C TRP A 391 22.24 -36.92 17.94
N PHE A 392 23.23 -37.52 17.30
CA PHE A 392 23.54 -38.95 17.41
C PHE A 392 24.74 -39.23 18.32
N ASN A 393 25.44 -38.22 18.79
CA ASN A 393 26.57 -38.40 19.68
C ASN A 393 26.10 -38.74 21.10
N PHE A 394 26.44 -39.91 21.60
CA PHE A 394 26.00 -40.43 22.90
C PHE A 394 26.33 -39.47 24.07
N LYS A 395 27.54 -38.92 24.11
CA LYS A 395 27.97 -38.00 25.18
C LYS A 395 27.14 -36.74 25.17
N VAL A 396 26.90 -36.16 23.99
CA VAL A 396 26.08 -34.96 23.81
C VAL A 396 24.62 -35.24 24.24
N THR A 397 24.04 -36.32 23.75
CA THR A 397 22.64 -36.68 24.09
C THR A 397 22.47 -36.98 25.59
N THR A 398 23.48 -37.56 26.23
CA THR A 398 23.48 -37.82 27.68
C THR A 398 23.60 -36.51 28.46
N LEU A 399 24.45 -35.58 28.05
CA LEU A 399 24.54 -34.23 28.65
C LEU A 399 23.19 -33.51 28.55
N LEU A 400 22.49 -33.58 27.41
CA LEU A 400 21.19 -32.96 27.22
C LEU A 400 20.05 -33.57 28.06
N GLN A 401 20.31 -34.74 28.69
CA GLN A 401 19.38 -35.38 29.64
C GLN A 401 19.70 -35.07 31.10
N ASP A 402 20.87 -34.48 31.39
CA ASP A 402 21.25 -34.08 32.75
C ASP A 402 20.31 -32.97 33.27
N LYS A 403 19.62 -33.28 34.36
CA LYS A 403 18.53 -32.41 34.91
C LYS A 403 19.05 -31.08 35.41
N GLU A 404 20.20 -31.04 36.06
CA GLU A 404 20.75 -29.80 36.61
C GLU A 404 21.29 -28.92 35.48
N PHE A 405 22.01 -29.50 34.53
CA PHE A 405 22.46 -28.81 33.32
C PHE A 405 21.29 -28.18 32.54
N LYS A 406 20.25 -28.96 32.26
CA LYS A 406 19.02 -28.42 31.62
C LYS A 406 18.43 -27.27 32.37
N LYS A 407 18.23 -27.41 33.67
CA LYS A 407 17.61 -26.41 34.52
C LYS A 407 18.37 -25.08 34.48
N GLU A 408 19.70 -25.13 34.53
CA GLU A 408 20.54 -23.93 34.47
C GLU A 408 20.44 -23.23 33.12
N ILE A 409 20.56 -23.99 32.01
CA ILE A 409 20.45 -23.43 30.66
C ILE A 409 19.03 -22.91 30.38
N GLU A 410 18.01 -23.66 30.72
CA GLU A 410 16.61 -23.27 30.49
C GLU A 410 16.22 -22.01 31.28
N LYS A 411 16.87 -21.77 32.42
CA LYS A 411 16.74 -20.49 33.13
C LYS A 411 17.31 -19.33 32.31
N GLU A 412 18.51 -19.46 31.74
CA GLU A 412 19.08 -18.42 30.86
C GLU A 412 18.23 -18.19 29.59
N LEU A 413 17.71 -19.26 29.00
CA LEU A 413 16.85 -19.18 27.81
C LEU A 413 15.54 -18.43 28.13
N LYS A 414 14.94 -18.73 29.29
CA LYS A 414 13.74 -18.05 29.75
C LYS A 414 13.97 -16.55 29.98
N GLU A 415 15.10 -16.18 30.62
CA GLU A 415 15.48 -14.79 30.81
C GLU A 415 15.64 -14.06 29.46
N LYS A 416 16.26 -14.70 28.46
CA LYS A 416 16.38 -14.15 27.11
C LYS A 416 15.02 -13.95 26.43
N ARG A 417 14.10 -14.91 26.60
CA ARG A 417 12.73 -14.82 26.11
C ARG A 417 11.96 -13.66 26.73
N GLU A 418 12.04 -13.51 28.05
CA GLU A 418 11.37 -12.42 28.78
C GLU A 418 11.88 -11.04 28.31
N LYS A 419 13.20 -10.89 28.15
CA LYS A 419 13.82 -9.66 27.65
C LYS A 419 13.40 -9.34 26.19
N LEU A 420 13.29 -10.36 25.33
CA LEU A 420 12.79 -10.17 23.97
C LEU A 420 11.31 -9.76 23.98
N LEU A 421 10.48 -10.38 24.80
CA LEU A 421 9.06 -10.02 24.93
C LEU A 421 8.87 -8.60 25.46
N GLU A 422 9.69 -8.16 26.40
CA GLU A 422 9.70 -6.77 26.89
C GLU A 422 10.05 -5.79 25.76
N TYR A 423 11.08 -6.09 24.97
CA TYR A 423 11.46 -5.30 23.79
C TYR A 423 10.31 -5.22 22.78
N LEU A 424 9.73 -6.38 22.41
CA LEU A 424 8.64 -6.45 21.45
C LEU A 424 7.40 -5.68 21.91
N LYS A 425 7.08 -5.73 23.21
CA LYS A 425 6.01 -4.94 23.80
C LYS A 425 6.26 -3.44 23.65
N GLY A 426 7.50 -2.99 23.83
CA GLY A 426 7.91 -1.59 23.56
C GLY A 426 7.71 -1.17 22.10
N LYS A 427 7.71 -2.12 21.16
CA LYS A 427 7.40 -1.92 19.74
C LYS A 427 5.90 -2.07 19.41
N GLY A 428 5.05 -2.26 20.42
CA GLY A 428 3.61 -2.47 20.26
C GLY A 428 3.23 -3.89 19.84
N ILE A 429 4.13 -4.86 20.01
CA ILE A 429 3.89 -6.27 19.69
C ILE A 429 3.66 -7.03 21.01
N GLU A 430 2.41 -7.38 21.29
CA GLU A 430 2.02 -8.16 22.45
C GLU A 430 1.58 -9.57 22.03
N ASN A 431 2.02 -10.58 22.79
CA ASN A 431 1.63 -11.98 22.55
C ASN A 431 0.19 -12.26 23.02
N LYS A 432 -0.78 -11.85 22.21
CA LYS A 432 -2.23 -12.00 22.48
C LYS A 432 -2.95 -12.58 21.28
N GLU A 433 -3.99 -13.39 21.55
CA GLU A 433 -4.91 -13.89 20.54
C GLU A 433 -5.53 -12.76 19.69
N GLY A 434 -5.58 -12.98 18.40
CA GLY A 434 -6.11 -12.02 17.42
C GLY A 434 -5.13 -10.94 16.98
N ASN A 435 -3.96 -10.83 17.61
CA ASN A 435 -2.90 -9.95 17.14
C ASN A 435 -2.23 -10.49 15.87
N LYS A 436 -1.84 -9.59 14.99
CA LYS A 436 -1.12 -9.92 13.77
C LYS A 436 -0.03 -8.90 13.49
N ILE A 437 1.09 -9.35 12.95
CA ILE A 437 2.20 -8.48 12.54
C ILE A 437 2.68 -8.83 11.14
N TYR A 438 3.20 -7.83 10.41
CA TYR A 438 3.81 -8.00 9.11
C TYR A 438 5.30 -7.71 9.22
N LEU A 439 6.14 -8.74 9.00
CA LEU A 439 7.60 -8.65 9.04
C LEU A 439 8.16 -8.58 7.62
N VAL A 440 9.21 -7.78 7.44
CA VAL A 440 9.90 -7.61 6.16
C VAL A 440 11.38 -7.84 6.34
N ASP A 441 11.95 -8.68 5.48
CA ASP A 441 13.36 -9.02 5.45
C ASP A 441 13.81 -9.31 4.02
N ILE A 442 15.10 -9.32 3.76
CA ILE A 442 15.65 -9.68 2.45
C ILE A 442 15.36 -11.14 2.06
N GLY A 443 15.44 -12.06 3.00
CA GLY A 443 15.26 -13.51 2.84
C GLY A 443 16.15 -14.25 3.84
N TRP A 444 16.56 -15.47 3.65
CA TRP A 444 16.45 -16.40 2.51
C TRP A 444 15.60 -17.60 2.90
N ARG A 445 15.41 -17.82 4.22
CA ARG A 445 14.62 -18.93 4.78
C ARG A 445 13.55 -18.46 5.78
N GLY A 446 13.63 -17.19 6.17
CA GLY A 446 12.73 -16.62 7.18
C GLY A 446 12.95 -17.21 8.58
N THR A 447 14.20 -17.57 8.94
CA THR A 447 14.52 -18.20 10.24
C THR A 447 14.18 -17.30 11.43
N ILE A 448 14.34 -15.97 11.32
CA ILE A 448 13.99 -15.03 12.38
C ILE A 448 12.47 -15.06 12.62
N GLN A 449 11.68 -15.04 11.55
CA GLN A 449 10.22 -15.16 11.65
C GLN A 449 9.82 -16.49 12.32
N ASP A 450 10.48 -17.61 11.95
CA ASP A 450 10.21 -18.90 12.59
C ASP A 450 10.52 -18.85 14.09
N ASN A 451 11.65 -18.25 14.49
CA ASN A 451 11.99 -18.10 15.90
C ASN A 451 10.96 -17.23 16.64
N LEU A 452 10.56 -16.11 16.06
CA LEU A 452 9.54 -15.24 16.65
C LEU A 452 8.19 -15.95 16.78
N ALA A 453 7.85 -16.85 15.88
CA ALA A 453 6.61 -17.63 15.97
C ALA A 453 6.55 -18.58 17.18
N PHE A 454 7.71 -19.02 17.69
CA PHE A 454 7.78 -19.76 18.95
C PHE A 454 7.68 -18.86 20.19
N VAL A 455 8.07 -17.60 20.07
CA VAL A 455 8.00 -16.62 21.17
C VAL A 455 6.62 -15.97 21.23
N LEU A 456 6.02 -15.73 20.07
CA LEU A 456 4.72 -15.07 19.86
C LEU A 456 3.69 -16.10 19.38
N ASP A 457 3.46 -17.15 20.15
CA ASP A 457 2.65 -18.31 19.76
C ASP A 457 1.16 -18.00 19.52
N LYS A 458 0.68 -16.83 20.01
CA LYS A 458 -0.69 -16.32 19.85
C LYS A 458 -0.85 -15.25 18.78
N VAL A 459 0.23 -14.87 18.12
CA VAL A 459 0.26 -13.79 17.12
C VAL A 459 0.40 -14.39 15.73
N HIS A 460 -0.44 -13.99 14.80
CA HIS A 460 -0.22 -14.33 13.39
C HIS A 460 0.92 -13.47 12.82
N ILE A 461 1.93 -14.12 12.25
CA ILE A 461 3.11 -13.47 11.70
C ILE A 461 3.16 -13.66 10.20
N GLU A 462 2.85 -12.60 9.46
CA GLU A 462 3.06 -12.54 8.02
C GLU A 462 4.49 -12.12 7.72
N GLY A 463 5.16 -12.76 6.76
CA GLY A 463 6.52 -12.43 6.34
C GLY A 463 6.61 -12.15 4.86
N GLY A 464 7.18 -10.98 4.50
CA GLY A 464 7.50 -10.59 3.14
C GLY A 464 9.01 -10.59 2.89
N TYR A 465 9.43 -11.20 1.77
CA TYR A 465 10.84 -11.44 1.43
C TYR A 465 11.11 -11.10 -0.03
N ILE A 466 12.35 -10.72 -0.35
CA ILE A 466 12.77 -10.62 -1.77
C ILE A 466 12.80 -12.03 -2.37
N ALA A 467 13.44 -12.99 -1.68
CA ALA A 467 13.47 -14.36 -2.13
C ALA A 467 13.42 -15.36 -0.95
N LEU A 468 12.84 -16.52 -1.17
CA LEU A 468 12.78 -17.60 -0.21
C LEU A 468 13.25 -18.91 -0.83
N PHE A 469 14.11 -19.62 -0.10
CA PHE A 469 14.52 -21.00 -0.34
C PHE A 469 13.70 -21.96 0.50
N ASP A 470 13.94 -23.25 0.34
CA ASP A 470 13.33 -24.29 1.16
C ASP A 470 13.60 -24.05 2.65
N TYR A 471 12.57 -24.29 3.45
CA TYR A 471 12.65 -24.11 4.90
C TYR A 471 13.30 -25.33 5.55
N TYR A 472 14.21 -25.07 6.50
CA TYR A 472 14.75 -26.14 7.34
C TYR A 472 13.94 -26.34 8.62
N ASN A 473 13.29 -25.29 9.09
CA ASN A 473 12.48 -25.33 10.31
C ASN A 473 11.05 -25.81 10.01
N PRO A 474 10.43 -26.57 10.94
CA PRO A 474 9.01 -26.81 10.89
C PRO A 474 8.24 -25.49 10.85
N GLN A 475 7.29 -25.38 9.93
CA GLN A 475 6.45 -24.21 9.83
C GLN A 475 5.27 -24.32 10.80
N ARG A 476 5.10 -23.30 11.63
CA ARG A 476 3.99 -23.22 12.58
C ARG A 476 2.73 -22.66 11.92
N GLU A 477 1.55 -22.96 12.47
CA GLU A 477 0.25 -22.50 11.95
C GLU A 477 0.09 -20.96 12.01
N ASN A 478 0.78 -20.30 12.94
CA ASN A 478 0.75 -18.84 13.07
C ASN A 478 1.73 -18.11 12.14
N VAL A 479 2.31 -18.78 11.14
CA VAL A 479 3.26 -18.20 10.20
C VAL A 479 2.77 -18.29 8.78
N ALA A 480 2.82 -17.17 8.07
CA ALA A 480 2.69 -17.13 6.61
C ALA A 480 3.92 -16.43 6.01
N LYS A 481 4.44 -16.94 4.91
CA LYS A 481 5.61 -16.39 4.21
C LYS A 481 5.32 -16.20 2.74
N ARG A 482 5.69 -15.05 2.21
CA ARG A 482 5.68 -14.78 0.78
C ARG A 482 7.02 -14.22 0.32
N ALA A 483 7.34 -14.40 -0.94
CA ALA A 483 8.52 -13.80 -1.56
C ALA A 483 8.15 -13.20 -2.91
N LEU A 484 8.84 -12.11 -3.27
CA LEU A 484 8.75 -11.49 -4.59
C LEU A 484 9.24 -12.46 -5.66
N ILE A 485 10.38 -13.11 -5.38
CA ILE A 485 10.98 -14.13 -6.24
C ILE A 485 10.72 -15.48 -5.58
N ARG A 486 9.68 -16.16 -6.03
CA ARG A 486 9.37 -17.51 -5.61
C ARG A 486 9.40 -18.43 -6.81
N ASP A 487 10.13 -19.54 -6.65
CA ASP A 487 9.93 -20.82 -7.31
C ASP A 487 9.95 -20.86 -8.86
N SER A 488 11.08 -20.54 -9.46
CA SER A 488 11.51 -21.32 -10.62
C SER A 488 12.95 -21.80 -10.36
N LYS A 489 13.28 -23.04 -10.70
CA LYS A 489 14.64 -23.59 -10.55
C LYS A 489 15.72 -22.65 -11.11
N VAL A 490 15.43 -21.97 -12.21
CA VAL A 490 16.31 -20.99 -12.87
C VAL A 490 16.52 -19.73 -12.02
N THR A 491 15.46 -19.21 -11.39
CA THR A 491 15.56 -18.00 -10.55
C THR A 491 16.27 -18.29 -9.24
N TRP A 492 16.10 -19.52 -8.70
CA TRP A 492 16.80 -19.98 -7.51
C TRP A 492 18.32 -20.02 -7.70
N GLU A 493 18.80 -20.56 -8.81
CA GLU A 493 20.24 -20.61 -9.13
C GLU A 493 20.83 -19.20 -9.24
N TYR A 494 20.15 -18.27 -9.90
CA TYR A 494 20.59 -16.87 -10.01
C TYR A 494 20.66 -16.17 -8.64
N VAL A 495 19.62 -16.30 -7.83
CA VAL A 495 19.60 -15.69 -6.49
C VAL A 495 20.66 -16.32 -5.59
N ALA A 496 20.84 -17.64 -5.63
CA ALA A 496 21.86 -18.33 -4.86
C ALA A 496 23.29 -17.87 -5.21
N LEU A 497 23.55 -17.61 -6.49
CA LEU A 497 24.85 -17.09 -6.96
C LEU A 497 25.08 -15.61 -6.60
N THR A 498 24.02 -14.84 -6.36
CA THR A 498 24.08 -13.39 -6.14
C THR A 498 23.71 -12.96 -4.71
N LEU A 499 23.51 -13.91 -3.78
CA LEU A 499 23.15 -13.66 -2.37
C LEU A 499 24.01 -12.59 -1.72
N THR A 500 25.32 -12.74 -1.82
CA THR A 500 26.28 -11.82 -1.23
C THR A 500 26.12 -10.41 -1.78
N ILE A 501 25.82 -10.29 -3.07
CA ILE A 501 25.61 -8.97 -3.71
C ILE A 501 24.35 -8.31 -3.15
N TYR A 502 23.24 -9.05 -3.03
CA TYR A 502 22.01 -8.53 -2.43
C TYR A 502 22.21 -8.12 -0.96
N GLU A 503 22.88 -8.96 -0.16
CA GLU A 503 23.21 -8.64 1.22
C GLU A 503 24.08 -7.38 1.32
N MET A 504 25.12 -7.28 0.48
CA MET A 504 25.98 -6.09 0.46
C MET A 504 25.22 -4.82 0.07
N MET A 505 24.36 -4.87 -0.96
CA MET A 505 23.64 -3.71 -1.47
C MET A 505 22.57 -3.17 -0.51
N PHE A 506 21.97 -4.05 0.31
CA PHE A 506 20.92 -3.65 1.25
C PHE A 506 21.36 -3.64 2.71
N SER A 507 22.54 -4.13 3.02
CA SER A 507 23.08 -4.12 4.38
C SER A 507 23.29 -2.70 4.90
N SER A 508 23.14 -2.52 6.20
CA SER A 508 23.52 -1.29 6.89
C SER A 508 24.87 -1.46 7.58
N ASP A 509 25.53 -0.35 7.92
CA ASP A 509 26.77 -0.32 8.66
C ASP A 509 26.61 -0.63 10.17
N THR A 510 25.41 -1.04 10.58
CA THR A 510 25.10 -1.29 11.99
C THR A 510 25.51 -2.68 12.44
N LYS A 511 25.87 -2.79 13.72
CA LYS A 511 26.24 -4.06 14.35
C LYS A 511 25.04 -4.98 14.52
N SER A 512 25.28 -6.31 14.49
CA SER A 512 24.22 -7.29 14.73
C SER A 512 23.67 -7.23 16.15
N VAL A 513 22.39 -7.51 16.30
CA VAL A 513 21.72 -7.62 17.60
C VAL A 513 22.15 -8.90 18.29
N ALA A 514 22.66 -8.80 19.50
CA ALA A 514 23.09 -9.95 20.31
C ALA A 514 22.05 -10.36 21.37
N GLY A 515 21.22 -9.42 21.83
CA GLY A 515 20.20 -9.66 22.84
C GLY A 515 19.46 -8.40 23.21
N TYR A 516 18.77 -8.42 24.37
CA TYR A 516 17.93 -7.30 24.82
C TYR A 516 18.15 -7.04 26.30
N GLU A 517 18.03 -5.78 26.70
CA GLU A 517 18.09 -5.36 28.09
C GLU A 517 17.30 -4.04 28.30
N ASN A 518 16.50 -4.00 29.35
CA ASN A 518 15.66 -2.85 29.69
C ASN A 518 14.82 -2.35 28.49
N GLY A 519 14.21 -3.29 27.75
CA GLY A 519 13.37 -3.00 26.59
C GLY A 519 14.12 -2.46 25.36
N LYS A 520 15.47 -2.59 25.30
CA LYS A 520 16.30 -2.12 24.19
C LYS A 520 17.15 -3.25 23.62
N ALA A 521 17.43 -3.19 22.33
CA ALA A 521 18.35 -4.11 21.69
C ALA A 521 19.81 -3.78 22.03
N ILE A 522 20.59 -4.84 22.32
CA ILE A 522 22.04 -4.77 22.52
C ILE A 522 22.71 -5.23 21.24
N ARG A 523 23.57 -4.39 20.70
CA ARG A 523 24.34 -4.70 19.49
C ARG A 523 25.80 -5.02 19.82
N LYS A 524 26.31 -6.15 19.31
CA LYS A 524 27.70 -6.60 19.49
C LYS A 524 28.32 -6.89 18.12
N GLY A 525 29.68 -6.92 18.07
CA GLY A 525 30.45 -7.23 16.86
C GLY A 525 31.23 -6.03 16.34
N LYS A 526 32.05 -6.27 15.33
CA LYS A 526 32.75 -5.21 14.60
C LYS A 526 31.74 -4.48 13.71
N LYS A 527 31.90 -3.16 13.58
CA LYS A 527 31.25 -2.39 12.52
C LYS A 527 31.80 -2.96 11.19
N GLU A 528 30.96 -3.47 10.33
CA GLU A 528 31.40 -3.78 8.97
C GLU A 528 31.62 -2.43 8.29
N GLU A 529 32.87 -2.09 8.02
CA GLU A 529 33.19 -0.95 7.16
C GLU A 529 32.80 -1.34 5.74
N VAL A 530 31.61 -0.92 5.34
CA VAL A 530 31.19 -0.99 3.95
C VAL A 530 31.55 0.36 3.35
N ASP A 531 32.73 0.48 2.81
CA ASP A 531 33.12 1.59 1.94
C ASP A 531 32.39 1.42 0.60
N PHE A 532 31.29 2.13 0.46
CA PHE A 532 30.59 2.29 -0.81
C PHE A 532 30.84 3.69 -1.39
#